data_3f142bfe15548dea9d807af2f06ce355
#
_entry.id   3f142bfe15548dea9d807af2f06ce355
#
_cell.length_a   1.000
_cell.length_b   1.000
_cell.length_c   1.000
_cell.angle_alpha   90.00
_cell.angle_beta   90.00
_cell.angle_gamma   90.00
#
_symmetry.space_group_name_H-M   'P 1'
#
loop_
_entity.id
_entity.type
_entity.pdbx_description
1 polymer ?
#
loop_
_entity_poly.entity_id
_entity_poly.type
_entity_poly.pdbx_seq_one_letter_code
_entity_poly.pdbx_strand_id
1 'polypeptide(L)'
;ITQRRFLLHGNPLLADWVTDKIGNEWITDLSNIKKLSVYVDDEKCQQEFMNIKYQNKIRLAKYIKEHNGIDVDPRSIFDVQVKRLHEYKRQLMNILHVMYLYNQLKDNPNMDIVPRTFIFGAKAAAGYKRAKLTIKLINNVADVINNDKSIGGKLKVVFIEDYRVSN
;
A
#
# COMPACT_ATOMS: atom_id res chain seq x y z
N ILE A 1 6.66 19.14 3.77
CA ILE A 1 5.41 19.21 2.96
C ILE A 1 4.23 19.23 3.91
N THR A 2 3.33 20.18 3.77
CA THR A 2 2.08 20.22 4.56
C THR A 2 1.11 19.15 4.06
N GLN A 3 0.25 18.67 4.96
CA GLN A 3 -0.75 17.62 4.63
C GLN A 3 -1.64 18.02 3.45
N ARG A 4 -2.09 19.28 3.40
CA ARG A 4 -2.92 19.80 2.29
C ARG A 4 -2.19 19.78 0.93
N ARG A 5 -0.91 20.15 0.90
CA ARG A 5 -0.09 20.08 -0.34
C ARG A 5 0.16 18.62 -0.74
N PHE A 6 0.36 17.74 0.22
CA PHE A 6 0.53 16.33 -0.06
C PHE A 6 -0.74 15.73 -0.68
N LEU A 7 -1.92 16.06 -0.16
CA LEU A 7 -3.20 15.64 -0.74
C LEU A 7 -3.38 16.21 -2.15
N LEU A 8 -3.18 17.52 -2.33
CA LEU A 8 -3.38 18.21 -3.60
C LEU A 8 -2.51 17.65 -4.73
N HIS A 9 -1.24 17.37 -4.45
CA HIS A 9 -0.28 16.96 -5.49
C HIS A 9 -0.07 15.43 -5.53
N GLY A 10 -0.21 14.74 -4.42
CA GLY A 10 -0.01 13.28 -4.34
C GLY A 10 -1.23 12.47 -4.78
N ASN A 11 -2.43 13.05 -4.65
CA ASN A 11 -3.67 12.38 -5.03
C ASN A 11 -4.64 13.35 -5.73
N PRO A 12 -4.33 13.73 -6.99
CA PRO A 12 -5.14 14.71 -7.73
C PRO A 12 -6.60 14.26 -7.88
N LEU A 13 -6.88 12.98 -8.14
CA LEU A 13 -8.25 12.47 -8.24
C LEU A 13 -9.07 12.73 -6.97
N LEU A 14 -8.46 12.55 -5.80
CA LEU A 14 -9.12 12.84 -4.53
C LEU A 14 -9.22 14.34 -4.29
N ALA A 15 -8.20 15.11 -4.65
CA ALA A 15 -8.20 16.55 -4.50
C ALA A 15 -9.31 17.21 -5.34
N ASP A 16 -9.48 16.77 -6.59
CA ASP A 16 -10.53 17.24 -7.49
C ASP A 16 -11.92 16.88 -6.94
N TRP A 17 -12.11 15.65 -6.47
CA TRP A 17 -13.36 15.20 -5.86
C TRP A 17 -13.71 15.99 -4.58
N VAL A 18 -12.73 16.24 -3.71
CA VAL A 18 -12.94 17.06 -2.50
C VAL A 18 -13.34 18.47 -2.90
N THR A 19 -12.66 19.06 -3.88
CA THR A 19 -12.94 20.42 -4.35
C THR A 19 -14.33 20.53 -4.97
N ASP A 20 -14.77 19.53 -5.72
CA ASP A 20 -16.14 19.45 -6.25
C ASP A 20 -17.20 19.44 -5.15
N LYS A 21 -16.98 18.72 -4.06
CA LYS A 21 -17.96 18.57 -2.97
C LYS A 21 -18.01 19.77 -2.01
N ILE A 22 -16.88 20.39 -1.68
CA ILE A 22 -16.79 21.37 -0.59
C ILE A 22 -16.10 22.68 -0.97
N GLY A 23 -15.76 22.89 -2.25
CA GLY A 23 -14.99 24.06 -2.69
C GLY A 23 -13.50 23.92 -2.41
N ASN A 24 -12.73 24.96 -2.72
CA ASN A 24 -11.26 24.93 -2.71
C ASN A 24 -10.61 25.47 -1.40
N GLU A 25 -11.39 25.91 -0.44
CA GLU A 25 -10.89 26.49 0.83
C GLU A 25 -9.99 25.52 1.62
N TRP A 26 -10.21 24.21 1.49
CA TRP A 26 -9.39 23.19 2.16
C TRP A 26 -7.90 23.23 1.72
N ILE A 27 -7.60 23.78 0.54
CA ILE A 27 -6.23 23.91 0.02
C ILE A 27 -5.38 24.83 0.91
N THR A 28 -5.98 25.84 1.49
CA THR A 28 -5.33 26.78 2.41
C THR A 28 -5.60 26.45 3.87
N ASP A 29 -6.80 25.96 4.20
CA ASP A 29 -7.21 25.53 5.54
C ASP A 29 -7.80 24.10 5.51
N LEU A 30 -6.97 23.12 5.91
CA LEU A 30 -7.35 21.70 5.91
C LEU A 30 -8.55 21.38 6.83
N SER A 31 -8.88 22.23 7.79
CA SER A 31 -10.02 22.02 8.68
C SER A 31 -11.36 21.97 7.92
N ASN A 32 -11.42 22.60 6.74
CA ASN A 32 -12.59 22.57 5.86
C ASN A 32 -12.95 21.16 5.35
N ILE A 33 -12.01 20.20 5.37
CA ILE A 33 -12.32 18.80 5.00
C ILE A 33 -13.42 18.20 5.87
N LYS A 34 -13.63 18.70 7.08
CA LYS A 34 -14.75 18.28 7.95
C LYS A 34 -16.13 18.50 7.30
N LYS A 35 -16.25 19.42 6.34
CA LYS A 35 -17.49 19.63 5.57
C LYS A 35 -17.92 18.38 4.80
N LEU A 36 -16.99 17.44 4.51
CA LEU A 36 -17.31 16.17 3.87
C LEU A 36 -18.17 15.23 4.75
N SER A 37 -18.25 15.48 6.06
CA SER A 37 -19.05 14.64 6.96
C SER A 37 -20.54 14.56 6.59
N VAL A 38 -21.07 15.53 5.86
CA VAL A 38 -22.47 15.52 5.41
C VAL A 38 -22.74 14.47 4.32
N TYR A 39 -21.69 13.96 3.68
CA TYR A 39 -21.77 12.94 2.62
C TYR A 39 -21.46 11.52 3.10
N VAL A 40 -21.27 11.31 4.42
CA VAL A 40 -20.81 10.01 4.94
C VAL A 40 -21.81 8.89 4.66
N ASP A 41 -23.11 9.18 4.65
CA ASP A 41 -24.18 8.21 4.40
C ASP A 41 -24.69 8.26 2.94
N ASP A 42 -24.09 9.06 2.07
CA ASP A 42 -24.44 9.15 0.65
C ASP A 42 -23.73 8.02 -0.12
N GLU A 43 -24.50 7.02 -0.55
CA GLU A 43 -24.00 5.85 -1.28
C GLU A 43 -23.24 6.22 -2.56
N LYS A 44 -23.69 7.25 -3.28
CA LYS A 44 -23.01 7.72 -4.49
C LYS A 44 -21.64 8.28 -4.16
N CYS A 45 -21.55 9.11 -3.13
CA CYS A 45 -20.27 9.66 -2.66
C CYS A 45 -19.32 8.56 -2.17
N GLN A 46 -19.83 7.57 -1.46
CA GLN A 46 -19.04 6.39 -1.04
C GLN A 46 -18.48 5.63 -2.25
N GLN A 47 -19.29 5.38 -3.28
CA GLN A 47 -18.86 4.70 -4.49
C GLN A 47 -17.83 5.52 -5.28
N GLU A 48 -18.04 6.83 -5.42
CA GLU A 48 -17.08 7.74 -6.05
C GLU A 48 -15.72 7.69 -5.33
N PHE A 49 -15.72 7.79 -3.99
CA PHE A 49 -14.52 7.71 -3.17
C PHE A 49 -13.81 6.36 -3.31
N MET A 50 -14.56 5.25 -3.27
CA MET A 50 -14.00 3.91 -3.48
C MET A 50 -13.42 3.73 -4.87
N ASN A 51 -14.05 4.31 -5.90
CA ASN A 51 -13.52 4.29 -7.26
C ASN A 51 -12.19 5.06 -7.35
N ILE A 52 -12.07 6.22 -6.73
CA ILE A 52 -10.81 6.98 -6.68
C ILE A 52 -9.69 6.13 -6.05
N LYS A 53 -9.97 5.47 -4.93
CA LYS A 53 -9.01 4.56 -4.29
C LYS A 53 -8.61 3.41 -5.23
N TYR A 54 -9.57 2.84 -5.95
CA TYR A 54 -9.34 1.76 -6.90
C TYR A 54 -8.45 2.21 -8.07
N GLN A 55 -8.72 3.39 -8.65
CA GLN A 55 -7.89 3.96 -9.72
C GLN A 55 -6.44 4.19 -9.27
N ASN A 56 -6.24 4.69 -8.04
CA ASN A 56 -4.91 4.83 -7.48
C ASN A 56 -4.21 3.46 -7.28
N LYS A 57 -4.95 2.43 -6.88
CA LYS A 57 -4.40 1.06 -6.76
C LYS A 57 -4.04 0.47 -8.11
N ILE A 58 -4.82 0.73 -9.17
CA ILE A 58 -4.47 0.35 -10.54
C ILE A 58 -3.15 1.01 -10.97
N ARG A 59 -2.99 2.32 -10.72
CA ARG A 59 -1.73 3.02 -11.02
C ARG A 59 -0.54 2.41 -10.29
N LEU A 60 -0.69 2.12 -8.99
CA LEU A 60 0.37 1.50 -8.20
C LEU A 60 0.65 0.07 -8.67
N ALA A 61 -0.37 -0.72 -9.01
CA ALA A 61 -0.20 -2.06 -9.55
C ALA A 61 0.58 -2.04 -10.88
N LYS A 62 0.27 -1.09 -11.76
CA LYS A 62 1.01 -0.87 -13.00
C LYS A 62 2.48 -0.52 -12.73
N TYR A 63 2.74 0.41 -11.82
CA TYR A 63 4.10 0.77 -11.40
C TYR A 63 4.88 -0.44 -10.87
N ILE A 64 4.26 -1.24 -10.00
CA ILE A 64 4.86 -2.47 -9.47
C ILE A 64 5.19 -3.45 -10.60
N LYS A 65 4.28 -3.63 -11.56
CA LYS A 65 4.54 -4.51 -12.71
C LYS A 65 5.73 -4.04 -13.54
N GLU A 66 5.80 -2.75 -13.83
CA GLU A 66 6.86 -2.17 -14.66
C GLU A 66 8.24 -2.19 -13.99
N HIS A 67 8.30 -1.99 -12.66
CA HIS A 67 9.56 -1.85 -11.93
C HIS A 67 10.00 -3.15 -11.21
N ASN A 68 9.06 -3.96 -10.77
CA ASN A 68 9.34 -5.18 -10.01
C ASN A 68 9.00 -6.47 -10.78
N GLY A 69 8.31 -6.38 -11.92
CA GLY A 69 7.88 -7.54 -12.70
C GLY A 69 6.74 -8.35 -12.06
N ILE A 70 6.17 -7.87 -10.94
CA ILE A 70 5.17 -8.60 -10.15
C ILE A 70 3.77 -8.12 -10.53
N ASP A 71 2.89 -9.09 -10.88
CA ASP A 71 1.47 -8.81 -11.04
C ASP A 71 0.77 -8.81 -9.67
N VAL A 72 0.09 -7.71 -9.36
CA VAL A 72 -0.72 -7.58 -8.15
C VAL A 72 -2.16 -7.23 -8.50
N ASP A 73 -3.10 -7.84 -7.79
CA ASP A 73 -4.52 -7.54 -7.95
C ASP A 73 -4.87 -6.23 -7.24
N PRO A 74 -5.31 -5.18 -7.95
CA PRO A 74 -5.72 -3.93 -7.33
C PRO A 74 -6.98 -4.06 -6.44
N ARG A 75 -7.71 -5.18 -6.51
CA ARG A 75 -8.82 -5.48 -5.60
C ARG A 75 -8.35 -6.08 -4.27
N SER A 76 -7.13 -6.62 -4.20
CA SER A 76 -6.56 -7.13 -2.94
C SER A 76 -6.39 -6.00 -1.91
N ILE A 77 -6.31 -6.35 -0.63
CA ILE A 77 -5.90 -5.37 0.39
C ILE A 77 -4.43 -5.01 0.15
N PHE A 78 -4.14 -3.71 -0.04
CA PHE A 78 -2.77 -3.21 -0.05
C PHE A 78 -2.34 -2.88 1.37
N ASP A 79 -1.49 -3.75 1.94
CA ASP A 79 -0.90 -3.59 3.27
C ASP A 79 0.48 -2.94 3.09
N VAL A 80 0.56 -1.65 3.41
CA VAL A 80 1.70 -0.80 3.03
C VAL A 80 2.54 -0.42 4.22
N GLN A 81 3.82 -0.78 4.19
CA GLN A 81 4.82 -0.33 5.15
C GLN A 81 5.97 0.38 4.45
N VAL A 82 5.80 1.68 4.22
CA VAL A 82 6.77 2.54 3.53
C VAL A 82 7.47 3.45 4.54
N LYS A 83 8.63 3.02 5.02
CA LYS A 83 9.45 3.71 6.03
C LYS A 83 10.91 3.34 5.88
N ARG A 84 11.85 4.25 6.16
CA ARG A 84 13.27 3.89 6.32
C ARG A 84 13.38 2.70 7.27
N LEU A 85 14.16 1.71 6.88
CA LEU A 85 14.29 0.49 7.67
C LEU A 85 15.06 0.76 8.96
N HIS A 86 14.44 0.35 10.07
CA HIS A 86 15.03 0.42 11.40
C HIS A 86 14.37 -0.60 12.32
N GLU A 87 15.12 -1.19 13.25
CA GLU A 87 14.61 -2.25 14.14
C GLU A 87 13.35 -1.82 14.91
N TYR A 88 13.31 -0.58 15.44
CA TYR A 88 12.14 -0.09 16.19
C TYR A 88 10.87 0.11 15.33
N LYS A 89 11.00 0.17 14.00
CA LYS A 89 9.85 0.27 13.07
C LYS A 89 9.22 -1.08 12.75
N ARG A 90 9.83 -2.16 13.25
CA ARG A 90 9.27 -3.51 13.26
C ARG A 90 8.96 -4.11 11.88
N GLN A 91 9.70 -3.73 10.83
CA GLN A 91 9.55 -4.37 9.52
C GLN A 91 9.82 -5.88 9.59
N LEU A 92 10.74 -6.30 10.48
CA LEU A 92 10.98 -7.72 10.75
C LEU A 92 9.73 -8.43 11.29
N MET A 93 8.99 -7.82 12.22
CA MET A 93 7.74 -8.41 12.70
C MET A 93 6.68 -8.54 11.60
N ASN A 94 6.62 -7.54 10.71
CA ASN A 94 5.67 -7.58 9.60
C ASN A 94 6.00 -8.72 8.62
N ILE A 95 7.26 -8.91 8.25
CA ILE A 95 7.61 -10.04 7.36
C ILE A 95 7.42 -11.40 8.04
N LEU A 96 7.63 -11.50 9.36
CA LEU A 96 7.31 -12.73 10.11
C LEU A 96 5.79 -12.99 10.11
N HIS A 97 4.96 -11.95 10.22
CA HIS A 97 3.50 -12.08 10.07
C HIS A 97 3.11 -12.56 8.66
N VAL A 98 3.77 -12.04 7.62
CA VAL A 98 3.56 -12.52 6.24
C VAL A 98 3.89 -14.01 6.11
N MET A 99 5.01 -14.46 6.69
CA MET A 99 5.40 -15.87 6.72
C MET A 99 4.38 -16.73 7.47
N TYR A 100 3.84 -16.22 8.58
CA TYR A 100 2.78 -16.90 9.33
C TYR A 100 1.53 -17.09 8.47
N LEU A 101 1.04 -16.04 7.81
CA LEU A 101 -0.12 -16.14 6.91
C LEU A 101 0.14 -17.09 5.73
N TYR A 102 1.34 -17.07 5.18
CA TYR A 102 1.73 -18.00 4.14
C TYR A 102 1.65 -19.45 4.59
N ASN A 103 2.19 -19.76 5.78
CA ASN A 103 2.11 -21.12 6.33
C ASN A 103 0.67 -21.55 6.58
N GLN A 104 -0.20 -20.66 7.11
CA GLN A 104 -1.63 -20.94 7.26
C GLN A 104 -2.29 -21.29 5.93
N LEU A 105 -1.93 -20.59 4.84
CA LEU A 105 -2.44 -20.90 3.50
C LEU A 105 -1.84 -22.17 2.91
N LYS A 106 -0.62 -22.56 3.27
CA LYS A 106 -0.05 -23.86 2.89
C LYS A 106 -0.79 -25.02 3.57
N ASP A 107 -1.13 -24.84 4.84
CA ASP A 107 -1.88 -25.86 5.61
C ASP A 107 -3.35 -25.93 5.17
N ASN A 108 -3.95 -24.79 4.80
CA ASN A 108 -5.32 -24.70 4.30
C ASN A 108 -5.45 -23.75 3.11
N PRO A 109 -5.17 -24.21 1.87
CA PRO A 109 -5.25 -23.37 0.66
C PRO A 109 -6.65 -22.80 0.39
N ASN A 110 -7.69 -23.44 0.92
CA ASN A 110 -9.09 -22.99 0.77
C ASN A 110 -9.55 -22.02 1.86
N MET A 111 -8.67 -21.61 2.75
CA MET A 111 -8.99 -20.62 3.79
C MET A 111 -9.64 -19.39 3.16
N ASP A 112 -10.78 -18.97 3.71
CA ASP A 112 -11.51 -17.78 3.26
C ASP A 112 -10.84 -16.52 3.81
N ILE A 113 -9.95 -15.95 3.02
CA ILE A 113 -9.31 -14.67 3.31
C ILE A 113 -9.41 -13.74 2.10
N VAL A 114 -9.56 -12.47 2.38
CA VAL A 114 -9.45 -11.44 1.33
C VAL A 114 -8.00 -11.41 0.83
N PRO A 115 -7.75 -11.53 -0.49
CA PRO A 115 -6.41 -11.45 -1.04
C PRO A 115 -5.67 -10.19 -0.56
N ARG A 116 -4.38 -10.33 -0.26
CA ARG A 116 -3.57 -9.26 0.31
C ARG A 116 -2.23 -9.13 -0.40
N THR A 117 -1.88 -7.89 -0.72
CA THR A 117 -0.58 -7.52 -1.25
C THR A 117 0.19 -6.71 -0.21
N PHE A 118 1.26 -7.28 0.32
CA PHE A 118 2.17 -6.60 1.24
C PHE A 118 3.19 -5.79 0.43
N ILE A 119 3.21 -4.48 0.66
CA ILE A 119 4.09 -3.56 -0.06
C ILE A 119 5.06 -2.93 0.93
N PHE A 120 6.32 -3.32 0.84
CA PHE A 120 7.41 -2.71 1.59
C PHE A 120 8.11 -1.67 0.73
N GLY A 121 8.43 -0.53 1.32
CA GLY A 121 9.30 0.47 0.71
C GLY A 121 10.26 1.00 1.75
N ALA A 122 11.56 0.78 1.56
CA ALA A 122 12.55 1.15 2.56
C ALA A 122 13.91 1.48 1.95
N LYS A 123 14.71 2.19 2.74
CA LYS A 123 16.14 2.42 2.51
C LYS A 123 16.89 2.08 3.80
N ALA A 124 18.04 1.45 3.66
CA ALA A 124 18.96 1.16 4.76
C ALA A 124 20.24 2.01 4.62
N ALA A 125 20.78 2.47 5.75
CA ALA A 125 22.12 3.04 5.75
C ALA A 125 23.15 1.96 5.36
N ALA A 126 24.21 2.38 4.66
CA ALA A 126 25.20 1.46 4.08
C ALA A 126 25.86 0.52 5.12
N GLY A 127 26.16 1.00 6.33
CA GLY A 127 26.73 0.22 7.43
C GLY A 127 25.72 -0.55 8.28
N TYR A 128 24.41 -0.40 8.06
CA TYR A 128 23.40 -1.01 8.93
C TYR A 128 23.12 -2.46 8.51
N LYS A 129 23.95 -3.38 8.97
CA LYS A 129 23.91 -4.81 8.61
C LYS A 129 22.54 -5.46 8.84
N ARG A 130 21.91 -5.25 10.02
CA ARG A 130 20.60 -5.85 10.34
C ARG A 130 19.51 -5.34 9.42
N ALA A 131 19.50 -4.05 9.07
CA ALA A 131 18.56 -3.50 8.10
C ALA A 131 18.69 -4.17 6.73
N LYS A 132 19.93 -4.34 6.24
CA LYS A 132 20.19 -5.04 4.97
C LYS A 132 19.73 -6.50 5.01
N LEU A 133 19.95 -7.20 6.13
CA LEU A 133 19.47 -8.58 6.30
C LEU A 133 17.94 -8.66 6.31
N THR A 134 17.27 -7.68 6.90
CA THR A 134 15.79 -7.61 6.86
C THR A 134 15.29 -7.37 5.45
N ILE A 135 15.92 -6.48 4.67
CA ILE A 135 15.57 -6.29 3.24
C ILE A 135 15.77 -7.60 2.46
N LYS A 136 16.89 -8.28 2.68
CA LYS A 136 17.16 -9.57 2.04
C LYS A 136 16.11 -10.62 2.41
N LEU A 137 15.70 -10.69 3.68
CA LEU A 137 14.63 -11.60 4.13
C LEU A 137 13.31 -11.28 3.42
N ILE A 138 12.93 -10.00 3.33
CA ILE A 138 11.69 -9.59 2.64
C ILE A 138 11.72 -10.05 1.19
N ASN A 139 12.82 -9.84 0.46
CA ASN A 139 12.93 -10.25 -0.94
C ASN A 139 12.91 -11.78 -1.09
N ASN A 140 13.61 -12.51 -0.24
CA ASN A 140 13.61 -13.98 -0.30
C ASN A 140 12.20 -14.55 -0.02
N VAL A 141 11.48 -13.99 0.94
CA VAL A 141 10.08 -14.38 1.23
C VAL A 141 9.17 -14.01 0.06
N ALA A 142 9.39 -12.84 -0.56
CA ALA A 142 8.65 -12.42 -1.75
C ALA A 142 8.85 -13.41 -2.91
N ASP A 143 10.08 -13.84 -3.16
CA ASP A 143 10.38 -14.82 -4.22
C ASP A 143 9.64 -16.14 -4.00
N VAL A 144 9.62 -16.64 -2.75
CA VAL A 144 8.91 -17.87 -2.41
C VAL A 144 7.41 -17.71 -2.61
N ILE A 145 6.81 -16.69 -2.01
CA ILE A 145 5.34 -16.49 -1.98
C ILE A 145 4.80 -16.17 -3.37
N ASN A 146 5.47 -15.28 -4.11
CA ASN A 146 4.99 -14.81 -5.41
C ASN A 146 5.01 -15.90 -6.48
N ASN A 147 5.89 -16.90 -6.34
CA ASN A 147 6.02 -18.02 -7.27
C ASN A 147 5.21 -19.26 -6.83
N ASP A 148 4.67 -19.29 -5.63
CA ASP A 148 3.86 -20.43 -5.15
C ASP A 148 2.42 -20.35 -5.65
N LYS A 149 2.10 -21.21 -6.61
CA LYS A 149 0.75 -21.31 -7.18
C LYS A 149 -0.25 -22.00 -6.25
N SER A 150 0.24 -22.77 -5.26
CA SER A 150 -0.64 -23.56 -4.38
C SER A 150 -1.53 -22.71 -3.47
N ILE A 151 -1.14 -21.46 -3.19
CA ILE A 151 -1.92 -20.52 -2.37
C ILE A 151 -2.92 -19.68 -3.18
N GLY A 152 -3.10 -19.98 -4.49
CA GLY A 152 -4.10 -19.33 -5.34
C GLY A 152 -3.91 -17.81 -5.52
N GLY A 153 -2.70 -17.28 -5.34
CA GLY A 153 -2.43 -15.86 -5.45
C GLY A 153 -3.01 -14.99 -4.33
N LYS A 154 -3.49 -15.60 -3.23
CA LYS A 154 -4.09 -14.89 -2.10
C LYS A 154 -3.13 -13.98 -1.35
N LEU A 155 -1.81 -14.23 -1.45
CA LEU A 155 -0.76 -13.36 -0.94
C LEU A 155 0.19 -12.95 -2.06
N LYS A 156 0.60 -11.69 -2.02
CA LYS A 156 1.71 -11.13 -2.80
C LYS A 156 2.58 -10.28 -1.89
N VAL A 157 3.89 -10.28 -2.16
CA VAL A 157 4.86 -9.48 -1.42
C VAL A 157 5.69 -8.70 -2.42
N VAL A 158 5.80 -7.39 -2.20
CA VAL A 158 6.54 -6.48 -3.06
C VAL A 158 7.50 -5.66 -2.22
N PHE A 159 8.73 -5.49 -2.68
CA PHE A 159 9.67 -4.53 -2.11
C PHE A 159 9.97 -3.44 -3.15
N ILE A 160 9.53 -2.21 -2.88
CA ILE A 160 9.79 -1.05 -3.74
C ILE A 160 11.14 -0.46 -3.35
N GLU A 161 12.09 -0.55 -4.28
CA GLU A 161 13.42 0.02 -4.13
C GLU A 161 13.39 1.55 -4.26
N ASP A 162 14.40 2.20 -3.71
CA ASP A 162 14.65 3.65 -3.82
C ASP A 162 13.41 4.53 -3.56
N TYR A 163 12.55 4.08 -2.64
CA TYR A 163 11.31 4.78 -2.37
C TYR A 163 11.57 6.26 -2.01
N ARG A 164 10.70 7.14 -2.52
CA ARG A 164 10.71 8.59 -2.30
C ARG A 164 9.30 9.07 -2.01
N VAL A 165 9.17 10.28 -1.49
CA VAL A 165 7.85 10.91 -1.25
C VAL A 165 7.07 11.12 -2.57
N SER A 166 7.77 11.15 -3.69
CA SER A 166 7.22 11.35 -5.03
C SER A 166 6.85 10.06 -5.77
N ASN A 167 7.10 8.90 -5.18
CA ASN A 167 6.79 7.60 -5.79
C ASN A 167 5.45 7.09 -5.27
#